data_78d731f803937ef9b8a88839f456f686
#
_entry.id   78d731f803937ef9b8a88839f456f686
#
_cell.length_a   1.000
_cell.length_b   1.000
_cell.length_c   1.000
_cell.angle_alpha   90.00
_cell.angle_beta   90.00
_cell.angle_gamma   90.00
#
_symmetry.space_group_name_H-M   'P 1'
#
loop_
_entity.id
_entity.type
_entity.pdbx_description
1 polymer ?
#
loop_
_entity_poly.entity_id
_entity_poly.type
_entity_poly.pdbx_seq_one_letter_code
_entity_poly.pdbx_strand_id
1 'polypeptide(L)'
;MRNIFNFLIVATIAAISIFSTSCRNIRIDEHSEWASAFEHEGITEGCFEYYDNNKEIANYYNKEMCATPMSPASTFKIFNSLVALESNVALDEQMVIKYDGKPKYYNKGILIPEGADTTAAFNIPEWNKDLSMSEAFKVSAVPYYQEIARRIGKETMQKYLDSVQYGNRRIGTEIDHFWLNDTLKISPDEQVGLMKRLYHDQLPFSTRAQRIVKGMMLQE
;
A
#
# COMPACT_ATOMS: atom_id res chain seq x y z
N MET A 1 69.47 14.62 -40.25
CA MET A 1 68.64 13.49 -39.85
C MET A 1 67.63 14.04 -38.85
N ARG A 2 66.43 14.26 -39.30
CA ARG A 2 65.39 15.01 -38.57
C ARG A 2 64.23 14.06 -38.24
N ASN A 3 64.08 13.75 -36.95
CA ASN A 3 62.98 12.93 -36.46
C ASN A 3 61.69 13.75 -36.41
N ILE A 4 60.66 13.28 -37.11
CA ILE A 4 59.32 13.84 -37.09
C ILE A 4 58.54 12.99 -36.10
N PHE A 5 58.17 13.59 -34.96
CA PHE A 5 57.23 12.98 -33.99
C PHE A 5 55.82 13.30 -34.45
N ASN A 6 55.11 12.24 -34.85
CA ASN A 6 53.66 12.34 -35.12
C ASN A 6 52.90 12.21 -33.77
N PHE A 7 52.27 13.29 -33.34
CA PHE A 7 51.29 13.27 -32.25
C PHE A 7 49.93 12.84 -32.80
N LEU A 8 49.51 11.61 -32.46
CA LEU A 8 48.12 11.20 -32.66
C LEU A 8 47.28 11.71 -31.49
N ILE A 9 46.44 12.72 -31.78
CA ILE A 9 45.39 13.17 -30.85
C ILE A 9 44.19 12.22 -31.04
N VAL A 10 43.99 11.32 -30.06
CA VAL A 10 42.77 10.51 -29.95
C VAL A 10 41.72 11.37 -29.26
N ALA A 11 40.80 11.92 -30.05
CA ALA A 11 39.63 12.62 -29.54
C ALA A 11 38.61 11.56 -29.05
N THR A 12 38.55 11.29 -27.77
CA THR A 12 37.49 10.53 -27.14
C THR A 12 36.23 11.39 -27.04
N ILE A 13 35.31 11.17 -27.96
CA ILE A 13 33.95 11.74 -27.85
C ILE A 13 33.22 10.97 -26.78
N ALA A 14 33.16 11.48 -25.56
CA ALA A 14 32.27 11.00 -24.54
C ALA A 14 30.83 11.35 -24.95
N ALA A 15 30.12 10.34 -25.46
CA ALA A 15 28.67 10.45 -25.67
C ALA A 15 27.99 10.50 -24.28
N ILE A 16 27.73 11.69 -23.79
CA ILE A 16 26.85 11.92 -22.64
C ILE A 16 25.45 11.61 -23.14
N SER A 17 24.99 10.39 -22.89
CA SER A 17 23.58 10.02 -23.01
C SER A 17 22.80 10.80 -21.96
N ILE A 18 22.28 11.95 -22.35
CA ILE A 18 21.28 12.68 -21.57
C ILE A 18 20.04 11.81 -21.58
N PHE A 19 19.89 10.96 -20.56
CA PHE A 19 18.59 10.39 -20.22
C PHE A 19 17.70 11.57 -19.82
N SER A 20 17.02 12.15 -20.80
CA SER A 20 15.86 12.98 -20.55
C SER A 20 14.82 12.08 -19.93
N THR A 21 14.79 11.99 -18.59
CA THR A 21 13.60 11.57 -17.87
C THR A 21 12.53 12.58 -18.26
N SER A 22 11.77 12.26 -19.32
CA SER A 22 10.55 12.96 -19.64
C SER A 22 9.63 12.77 -18.44
N CYS A 23 9.61 13.72 -17.51
CA CYS A 23 8.50 13.87 -16.59
C CYS A 23 7.28 14.11 -17.50
N ARG A 24 6.57 13.03 -17.86
CA ARG A 24 5.24 13.17 -18.42
C ARG A 24 4.44 13.91 -17.36
N ASN A 25 4.11 15.17 -17.63
CA ASN A 25 3.16 15.89 -16.80
C ASN A 25 1.83 15.13 -16.87
N ILE A 26 1.49 14.44 -15.79
CA ILE A 26 0.18 13.81 -15.66
C ILE A 26 -0.84 14.94 -15.75
N ARG A 27 -1.80 14.82 -16.65
CA ARG A 27 -2.90 15.77 -16.72
C ARG A 27 -3.75 15.61 -15.47
N ILE A 28 -4.14 16.74 -14.88
CA ILE A 28 -4.99 16.80 -13.68
C ILE A 28 -6.27 17.48 -14.09
N ASP A 29 -7.40 16.82 -13.79
CA ASP A 29 -8.74 17.37 -13.95
C ASP A 29 -9.40 17.44 -12.57
N GLU A 30 -9.88 18.62 -12.18
CA GLU A 30 -10.58 18.84 -10.91
C GLU A 30 -12.08 19.01 -11.16
N HIS A 31 -12.90 18.34 -10.35
CA HIS A 31 -14.33 18.17 -10.52
C HIS A 31 -15.09 18.70 -9.30
N SER A 32 -15.29 20.00 -9.23
CA SER A 32 -16.05 20.64 -8.14
C SER A 32 -17.52 20.24 -8.11
N GLU A 33 -18.08 19.87 -9.26
CA GLU A 33 -19.46 19.38 -9.41
C GLU A 33 -19.73 18.07 -8.66
N TRP A 34 -18.69 17.29 -8.33
CA TRP A 34 -18.84 16.06 -7.52
C TRP A 34 -19.18 16.34 -6.05
N ALA A 35 -19.07 17.60 -5.61
CA ALA A 35 -19.52 18.02 -4.28
C ALA A 35 -20.97 17.59 -4.01
N SER A 36 -21.84 17.65 -5.01
CA SER A 36 -23.25 17.30 -4.89
C SER A 36 -23.49 15.84 -4.44
N ALA A 37 -22.59 14.90 -4.81
CA ALA A 37 -22.66 13.52 -4.37
C ALA A 37 -22.36 13.37 -2.86
N PHE A 38 -21.40 14.14 -2.36
CA PHE A 38 -21.06 14.17 -0.93
C PHE A 38 -22.19 14.83 -0.11
N GLU A 39 -22.72 15.93 -0.61
CA GLU A 39 -23.83 16.66 0.04
C GLU A 39 -25.08 15.79 0.14
N HIS A 40 -25.42 15.05 -0.94
CA HIS A 40 -26.56 14.14 -0.96
C HIS A 40 -26.49 13.08 0.14
N GLU A 41 -25.27 12.56 0.43
CA GLU A 41 -25.04 11.57 1.49
C GLU A 41 -24.78 12.22 2.87
N GLY A 42 -24.91 13.54 3.00
CA GLY A 42 -24.67 14.27 4.24
C GLY A 42 -23.19 14.30 4.67
N ILE A 43 -22.26 14.06 3.75
CA ILE A 43 -20.83 14.08 4.00
C ILE A 43 -20.33 15.52 3.85
N THR A 44 -19.89 16.12 4.96
CA THR A 44 -19.41 17.50 4.99
C THR A 44 -17.93 17.66 4.64
N GLU A 45 -17.14 16.61 4.85
CA GLU A 45 -15.71 16.57 4.54
C GLU A 45 -15.36 15.27 3.84
N GLY A 46 -14.76 15.38 2.66
CA GLY A 46 -14.36 14.22 1.88
C GLY A 46 -13.55 14.61 0.65
N CYS A 47 -12.86 13.66 0.09
CA CYS A 47 -12.22 13.77 -1.21
C CYS A 47 -12.42 12.50 -2.02
N PHE A 48 -12.26 12.63 -3.32
CA PHE A 48 -12.29 11.49 -4.22
C PHE A 48 -11.23 11.67 -5.30
N GLU A 49 -10.54 10.58 -5.60
CA GLU A 49 -9.53 10.53 -6.64
C GLU A 49 -9.61 9.21 -7.42
N TYR A 50 -9.45 9.30 -8.72
CA TYR A 50 -9.16 8.13 -9.54
C TYR A 50 -8.21 8.49 -10.68
N TYR A 51 -7.42 7.51 -11.11
CA TYR A 51 -6.52 7.63 -12.25
C TYR A 51 -7.08 6.87 -13.46
N ASP A 52 -7.34 7.58 -14.57
CA ASP A 52 -7.73 6.99 -15.85
C ASP A 52 -6.47 6.54 -16.60
N ASN A 53 -6.20 5.23 -16.58
CA ASN A 53 -5.03 4.65 -17.25
C ASN A 53 -5.06 4.84 -18.77
N ASN A 54 -6.24 4.92 -19.40
CA ASN A 54 -6.35 5.04 -20.86
C ASN A 54 -6.04 6.46 -21.32
N LYS A 55 -6.45 7.45 -20.53
CA LYS A 55 -6.26 8.87 -20.84
C LYS A 55 -5.02 9.47 -20.17
N GLU A 56 -4.41 8.75 -19.22
CA GLU A 56 -3.31 9.25 -18.39
C GLU A 56 -3.72 10.52 -17.60
N ILE A 57 -4.94 10.53 -17.04
CA ILE A 57 -5.51 11.67 -16.32
C ILE A 57 -5.76 11.28 -14.86
N ALA A 58 -5.29 12.11 -13.92
CA ALA A 58 -5.70 12.06 -12.53
C ALA A 58 -6.90 12.99 -12.33
N ASN A 59 -8.00 12.45 -11.82
CA ASN A 59 -9.25 13.15 -11.60
C ASN A 59 -9.49 13.32 -10.11
N TYR A 60 -9.81 14.54 -9.67
CA TYR A 60 -9.94 14.89 -8.26
C TYR A 60 -11.25 15.60 -7.96
N TYR A 61 -11.81 15.28 -6.82
CA TYR A 61 -12.63 16.18 -6.02
C TYR A 61 -11.89 16.48 -4.72
N ASN A 62 -11.75 17.76 -4.36
CA ASN A 62 -11.03 18.24 -3.18
C ASN A 62 -9.58 17.70 -3.13
N LYS A 63 -8.78 18.10 -4.11
CA LYS A 63 -7.40 17.67 -4.29
C LYS A 63 -6.51 17.94 -3.07
N GLU A 64 -6.72 19.05 -2.37
CA GLU A 64 -5.95 19.37 -1.16
C GLU A 64 -6.15 18.32 -0.07
N MET A 65 -7.40 17.85 0.09
CA MET A 65 -7.70 16.77 1.04
C MET A 65 -7.14 15.44 0.56
N CYS A 66 -7.14 15.16 -0.76
CA CYS A 66 -6.49 13.97 -1.32
C CYS A 66 -4.98 13.92 -1.03
N ALA A 67 -4.33 15.08 -0.86
CA ALA A 67 -2.91 15.17 -0.48
C ALA A 67 -2.67 15.07 1.04
N THR A 68 -3.73 15.02 1.86
CA THR A 68 -3.61 14.97 3.33
C THR A 68 -3.37 13.54 3.82
N PRO A 69 -2.24 13.25 4.52
CA PRO A 69 -1.95 11.92 5.01
C PRO A 69 -2.88 11.48 6.15
N MET A 70 -3.44 10.30 6.03
CA MET A 70 -4.32 9.66 7.03
C MET A 70 -3.93 8.20 7.26
N SER A 71 -4.50 7.58 8.31
CA SER A 71 -4.27 6.16 8.58
C SER A 71 -4.77 5.31 7.40
N PRO A 72 -3.95 4.40 6.85
CA PRO A 72 -4.37 3.56 5.73
C PRO A 72 -5.44 2.54 6.11
N ALA A 73 -5.57 2.20 7.38
CA ALA A 73 -6.52 1.22 7.88
C ALA A 73 -6.50 -0.07 7.02
N SER A 74 -7.65 -0.54 6.56
CA SER A 74 -7.75 -1.80 5.81
C SER A 74 -7.10 -1.79 4.42
N THR A 75 -6.78 -0.63 3.83
CA THR A 75 -6.05 -0.59 2.56
C THR A 75 -4.62 -1.11 2.71
N PHE A 76 -4.04 -1.04 3.92
CA PHE A 76 -2.71 -1.56 4.22
C PHE A 76 -2.59 -3.08 4.00
N LYS A 77 -3.69 -3.83 4.00
CA LYS A 77 -3.67 -5.28 3.72
C LYS A 77 -3.08 -5.62 2.35
N ILE A 78 -3.26 -4.75 1.36
CA ILE A 78 -2.66 -4.89 0.03
C ILE A 78 -1.13 -4.94 0.18
N PHE A 79 -0.56 -3.96 0.85
CA PHE A 79 0.88 -3.88 1.07
C PHE A 79 1.40 -4.99 1.98
N ASN A 80 0.70 -5.28 3.08
CA ASN A 80 1.07 -6.35 4.02
C ASN A 80 1.10 -7.72 3.31
N SER A 81 0.14 -8.00 2.41
CA SER A 81 0.14 -9.22 1.59
C SER A 81 1.33 -9.28 0.62
N LEU A 82 1.67 -8.17 -0.04
CA LEU A 82 2.85 -8.09 -0.90
C LEU A 82 4.12 -8.44 -0.13
N VAL A 83 4.31 -7.85 1.05
CA VAL A 83 5.48 -8.10 1.89
C VAL A 83 5.50 -9.55 2.39
N ALA A 84 4.36 -10.11 2.80
CA ALA A 84 4.27 -11.49 3.26
C ALA A 84 4.70 -12.49 2.18
N LEU A 85 4.22 -12.29 0.95
CA LEU A 85 4.55 -13.15 -0.18
C LEU A 85 6.02 -12.99 -0.61
N GLU A 86 6.54 -11.78 -0.64
CA GLU A 86 7.91 -11.50 -1.05
C GLU A 86 8.95 -11.98 -0.02
N SER A 87 8.62 -11.88 1.26
CA SER A 87 9.49 -12.36 2.36
C SER A 87 9.35 -13.86 2.66
N ASN A 88 8.54 -14.59 1.89
CA ASN A 88 8.20 -16.01 2.08
C ASN A 88 7.56 -16.32 3.45
N VAL A 89 6.97 -15.34 4.13
CA VAL A 89 6.11 -15.56 5.31
C VAL A 89 4.82 -16.27 4.89
N ALA A 90 4.32 -15.93 3.70
CA ALA A 90 3.28 -16.69 3.02
C ALA A 90 3.80 -17.21 1.67
N LEU A 91 3.59 -18.49 1.40
CA LEU A 91 3.96 -19.07 0.11
C LEU A 91 2.99 -18.64 -0.99
N ASP A 92 1.70 -18.55 -0.66
CA ASP A 92 0.63 -18.15 -1.57
C ASP A 92 -0.58 -17.61 -0.79
N GLU A 93 -1.66 -17.29 -1.49
CA GLU A 93 -2.92 -16.81 -0.93
C GLU A 93 -3.73 -17.89 -0.19
N GLN A 94 -3.32 -19.16 -0.26
CA GLN A 94 -3.96 -20.27 0.45
C GLN A 94 -3.36 -20.51 1.84
N MET A 95 -2.33 -19.76 2.23
CA MET A 95 -1.73 -19.91 3.57
C MET A 95 -2.78 -19.67 4.65
N VAL A 96 -3.03 -20.71 5.48
CA VAL A 96 -4.02 -20.66 6.55
C VAL A 96 -3.38 -20.27 7.89
N ILE A 97 -3.98 -19.30 8.56
CA ILE A 97 -3.75 -19.04 9.98
C ILE A 97 -4.89 -19.68 10.78
N LYS A 98 -4.53 -20.56 11.70
CA LYS A 98 -5.48 -21.28 12.54
C LYS A 98 -6.10 -20.34 13.57
N TYR A 99 -7.40 -20.48 13.75
CA TYR A 99 -8.13 -19.84 14.84
C TYR A 99 -7.87 -20.55 16.17
N ASP A 100 -7.59 -19.79 17.21
CA ASP A 100 -7.27 -20.32 18.54
C ASP A 100 -8.49 -20.70 19.39
N GLY A 101 -9.69 -20.62 18.82
CA GLY A 101 -10.95 -20.94 19.50
C GLY A 101 -11.47 -19.82 20.41
N LYS A 102 -10.81 -18.68 20.47
CA LYS A 102 -11.19 -17.56 21.35
C LYS A 102 -11.68 -16.37 20.53
N PRO A 103 -12.97 -15.94 20.65
CA PRO A 103 -13.46 -14.72 20.03
C PRO A 103 -12.61 -13.51 20.45
N LYS A 104 -12.20 -12.71 19.46
CA LYS A 104 -11.38 -11.52 19.68
C LYS A 104 -12.23 -10.26 19.50
N TYR A 105 -12.08 -9.36 20.44
CA TYR A 105 -12.80 -8.09 20.45
C TYR A 105 -11.83 -6.96 20.16
N TYR A 106 -12.26 -5.99 19.37
CA TYR A 106 -11.43 -4.89 18.91
C TYR A 106 -12.11 -3.56 19.19
N ASN A 107 -11.31 -2.56 19.58
CA ASN A 107 -11.72 -1.16 19.58
C ASN A 107 -10.73 -0.38 18.72
N LYS A 108 -11.22 0.29 17.67
CA LYS A 108 -10.39 1.01 16.69
C LYS A 108 -9.20 0.17 16.14
N GLY A 109 -9.44 -1.11 15.91
CA GLY A 109 -8.43 -2.06 15.41
C GLY A 109 -7.41 -2.56 16.45
N ILE A 110 -7.52 -2.12 17.69
CA ILE A 110 -6.69 -2.60 18.81
C ILE A 110 -7.40 -3.75 19.49
N LEU A 111 -6.68 -4.87 19.67
CA LEU A 111 -7.19 -6.04 20.39
C LEU A 111 -7.41 -5.67 21.86
N ILE A 112 -8.61 -5.95 22.36
CA ILE A 112 -8.94 -5.79 23.77
C ILE A 112 -8.43 -7.00 24.54
N PRO A 113 -7.70 -6.84 25.65
CA PRO A 113 -7.22 -7.92 26.47
C PRO A 113 -8.37 -8.81 27.01
N GLU A 114 -8.11 -10.10 27.18
CA GLU A 114 -9.06 -11.04 27.78
C GLU A 114 -9.45 -10.58 29.19
N GLY A 115 -10.76 -10.53 29.47
CA GLY A 115 -11.30 -10.08 30.75
C GLY A 115 -11.50 -8.56 30.89
N ALA A 116 -11.10 -7.76 29.90
CA ALA A 116 -11.39 -6.32 29.92
C ALA A 116 -12.81 -6.02 29.41
N ASP A 117 -13.28 -4.77 29.67
CA ASP A 117 -14.60 -4.31 29.23
C ASP A 117 -14.68 -4.28 27.69
N THR A 118 -15.66 -4.99 27.15
CA THR A 118 -15.93 -5.09 25.72
C THR A 118 -17.15 -4.27 25.26
N THR A 119 -17.71 -3.45 26.11
CA THR A 119 -18.98 -2.73 25.83
C THR A 119 -18.89 -1.83 24.61
N ALA A 120 -17.71 -1.22 24.36
CA ALA A 120 -17.44 -0.37 23.20
C ALA A 120 -16.65 -1.10 22.09
N ALA A 121 -16.58 -2.42 22.17
CA ALA A 121 -15.82 -3.25 21.26
C ALA A 121 -16.69 -3.92 20.21
N PHE A 122 -16.09 -4.32 19.10
CA PHE A 122 -16.74 -5.14 18.10
C PHE A 122 -16.02 -6.49 17.96
N ASN A 123 -16.80 -7.51 17.65
CA ASN A 123 -16.34 -8.81 17.19
C ASN A 123 -17.00 -9.09 15.85
N ILE A 124 -16.23 -9.57 14.91
CA ILE A 124 -16.74 -9.96 13.58
C ILE A 124 -16.69 -11.48 13.51
N PRO A 125 -17.85 -12.17 13.49
CA PRO A 125 -17.92 -13.63 13.52
C PRO A 125 -17.13 -14.31 12.40
N GLU A 126 -17.04 -13.68 11.21
CA GLU A 126 -16.30 -14.15 10.04
C GLU A 126 -14.80 -14.26 10.30
N TRP A 127 -14.28 -13.58 11.33
CA TRP A 127 -12.88 -13.63 11.72
C TRP A 127 -12.58 -14.78 12.72
N ASN A 128 -13.62 -15.37 13.32
CA ASN A 128 -13.51 -16.39 14.37
C ASN A 128 -13.47 -17.82 13.79
N LYS A 129 -12.64 -18.03 12.80
CA LYS A 129 -12.41 -19.35 12.16
C LYS A 129 -11.01 -19.38 11.53
N ASP A 130 -10.59 -20.56 11.11
CA ASP A 130 -9.42 -20.69 10.24
C ASP A 130 -9.64 -19.89 8.97
N LEU A 131 -8.65 -19.08 8.58
CA LEU A 131 -8.72 -18.26 7.37
C LEU A 131 -7.45 -18.44 6.53
N SER A 132 -7.62 -18.66 5.24
CA SER A 132 -6.57 -18.44 4.25
C SER A 132 -6.31 -16.93 4.07
N MET A 133 -5.19 -16.56 3.43
CA MET A 133 -4.89 -15.15 3.12
C MET A 133 -5.98 -14.55 2.22
N SER A 134 -6.46 -15.30 1.23
CA SER A 134 -7.52 -14.83 0.32
C SER A 134 -8.83 -14.59 1.06
N GLU A 135 -9.26 -15.53 1.93
CA GLU A 135 -10.46 -15.34 2.75
C GLU A 135 -10.32 -14.17 3.72
N ALA A 136 -9.16 -14.05 4.39
CA ALA A 136 -8.87 -12.96 5.32
C ALA A 136 -8.84 -11.59 4.62
N PHE A 137 -8.35 -11.55 3.37
CA PHE A 137 -8.39 -10.35 2.53
C PHE A 137 -9.83 -9.94 2.24
N LYS A 138 -10.65 -10.88 1.80
CA LYS A 138 -12.08 -10.69 1.44
C LYS A 138 -12.90 -10.15 2.61
N VAL A 139 -12.78 -10.76 3.80
CA VAL A 139 -13.53 -10.34 5.00
C VAL A 139 -12.80 -9.27 5.82
N SER A 140 -11.70 -8.76 5.29
CA SER A 140 -10.89 -7.71 5.94
C SER A 140 -10.42 -8.07 7.35
N ALA A 141 -9.99 -9.33 7.58
CA ALA A 141 -9.68 -9.88 8.89
C ALA A 141 -8.46 -9.23 9.55
N VAL A 142 -8.69 -8.33 10.51
CA VAL A 142 -7.62 -7.68 11.28
C VAL A 142 -6.73 -8.70 11.99
N PRO A 143 -7.25 -9.72 12.72
CA PRO A 143 -6.40 -10.67 13.44
C PRO A 143 -5.44 -11.44 12.53
N TYR A 144 -5.86 -11.79 11.32
CA TYR A 144 -5.01 -12.45 10.34
C TYR A 144 -3.82 -11.57 9.97
N TYR A 145 -4.07 -10.31 9.62
CA TYR A 145 -3.03 -9.37 9.19
C TYR A 145 -2.14 -8.87 10.30
N GLN A 146 -2.61 -8.88 11.54
CA GLN A 146 -1.78 -8.66 12.72
C GLN A 146 -0.76 -9.80 12.90
N GLU A 147 -1.21 -11.04 12.75
CA GLU A 147 -0.32 -12.21 12.82
C GLU A 147 0.68 -12.22 11.65
N ILE A 148 0.25 -11.88 10.42
CA ILE A 148 1.15 -11.70 9.28
C ILE A 148 2.23 -10.65 9.59
N ALA A 149 1.85 -9.49 10.10
CA ALA A 149 2.81 -8.43 10.43
C ALA A 149 3.82 -8.88 11.50
N ARG A 150 3.37 -9.62 12.53
CA ARG A 150 4.27 -10.21 13.53
C ARG A 150 5.26 -11.19 12.92
N ARG A 151 4.82 -12.06 12.00
CA ARG A 151 5.69 -13.02 11.31
C ARG A 151 6.69 -12.35 10.35
N ILE A 152 6.30 -11.28 9.67
CA ILE A 152 7.18 -10.46 8.83
C ILE A 152 8.27 -9.81 9.71
N GLY A 153 7.89 -9.28 10.86
CA GLY A 153 8.77 -8.58 11.76
C GLY A 153 9.07 -7.13 11.32
N LYS A 154 9.50 -6.34 12.31
CA LYS A 154 9.65 -4.88 12.13
C LYS A 154 10.71 -4.50 11.11
N GLU A 155 11.86 -5.16 11.15
CA GLU A 155 12.98 -4.86 10.26
C GLU A 155 12.62 -5.09 8.78
N THR A 156 12.04 -6.26 8.48
CA THR A 156 11.60 -6.60 7.12
C THR A 156 10.50 -5.67 6.64
N MET A 157 9.50 -5.39 7.49
CA MET A 157 8.41 -4.47 7.16
C MET A 157 8.95 -3.07 6.85
N GLN A 158 9.89 -2.56 7.68
CA GLN A 158 10.49 -1.24 7.47
C GLN A 158 11.23 -1.16 6.13
N LYS A 159 12.04 -2.19 5.81
CA LYS A 159 12.74 -2.27 4.52
C LYS A 159 11.80 -2.10 3.33
N TYR A 160 10.63 -2.76 3.37
CA TYR A 160 9.68 -2.67 2.25
C TYR A 160 8.90 -1.35 2.24
N LEU A 161 8.53 -0.79 3.40
CA LEU A 161 7.95 0.56 3.48
C LEU A 161 8.89 1.60 2.86
N ASP A 162 10.18 1.50 3.16
CA ASP A 162 11.19 2.41 2.61
C ASP A 162 11.38 2.20 1.09
N SER A 163 11.40 0.95 0.62
CA SER A 163 11.62 0.62 -0.78
C SER A 163 10.53 1.15 -1.72
N VAL A 164 9.27 1.20 -1.25
CA VAL A 164 8.13 1.73 -2.02
C VAL A 164 7.83 3.17 -1.70
N GLN A 165 8.47 3.75 -0.67
CA GLN A 165 8.18 5.08 -0.12
C GLN A 165 6.72 5.19 0.35
N TYR A 166 6.26 4.22 1.15
CA TYR A 166 4.88 4.15 1.62
C TYR A 166 4.59 5.25 2.66
N GLY A 167 3.94 6.31 2.22
CA GLY A 167 3.56 7.44 3.08
C GLY A 167 4.68 7.91 4.00
N ASN A 168 4.42 8.09 5.29
CA ASN A 168 5.42 8.51 6.28
C ASN A 168 6.39 7.39 6.74
N ARG A 169 6.20 6.14 6.33
CA ARG A 169 7.05 4.96 6.62
C ARG A 169 7.25 4.63 8.11
N ARG A 170 6.36 5.08 8.97
CA ARG A 170 6.48 4.91 10.42
C ARG A 170 5.81 3.64 10.91
N ILE A 171 6.53 2.78 11.64
CA ILE A 171 5.97 1.60 12.31
C ILE A 171 5.68 1.86 13.80
N GLY A 172 6.46 2.73 14.45
CA GLY A 172 6.33 2.94 15.91
C GLY A 172 6.88 1.76 16.72
N THR A 173 6.31 1.51 17.90
CA THR A 173 6.74 0.42 18.81
C THR A 173 6.11 -0.91 18.45
N GLU A 174 4.83 -0.92 18.09
CA GLU A 174 4.01 -2.11 17.89
C GLU A 174 3.84 -2.43 16.41
N ILE A 175 4.30 -3.61 16.01
CA ILE A 175 4.28 -4.06 14.60
C ILE A 175 2.89 -4.48 14.12
N ASP A 176 1.96 -4.75 14.98
CA ASP A 176 0.72 -5.42 14.63
C ASP A 176 -0.51 -4.50 14.57
N HIS A 177 -0.35 -3.18 14.78
CA HIS A 177 -1.46 -2.23 14.63
C HIS A 177 -1.05 -0.80 14.19
N PHE A 178 0.20 -0.58 13.78
CA PHE A 178 0.70 0.74 13.40
C PHE A 178 -0.04 1.40 12.22
N TRP A 179 -0.73 0.60 11.40
CA TRP A 179 -1.57 1.07 10.29
C TRP A 179 -3.03 1.40 10.71
N LEU A 180 -3.38 1.18 12.00
CA LEU A 180 -4.71 1.37 12.57
C LEU A 180 -4.76 2.51 13.61
N ASN A 181 -3.61 2.93 14.12
CA ASN A 181 -3.47 3.85 15.26
C ASN A 181 -2.83 5.20 14.88
N ASP A 182 -2.93 5.61 13.63
CA ASP A 182 -2.36 6.86 13.08
C ASP A 182 -0.82 6.98 13.11
N THR A 183 -0.10 5.92 13.46
CA THR A 183 1.37 5.92 13.39
C THR A 183 1.86 5.93 11.94
N LEU A 184 1.34 5.00 11.11
CA LEU A 184 1.54 5.01 9.67
C LEU A 184 0.46 5.88 9.03
N LYS A 185 0.88 6.76 8.14
CA LYS A 185 -0.01 7.63 7.37
C LYS A 185 0.39 7.64 5.90
N ILE A 186 -0.60 7.65 5.04
CA ILE A 186 -0.47 7.80 3.59
C ILE A 186 -1.62 8.65 3.09
N SER A 187 -1.39 9.50 2.09
CA SER A 187 -2.48 10.26 1.49
C SER A 187 -3.25 9.42 0.47
N PRO A 188 -4.52 9.76 0.15
CA PRO A 188 -5.24 9.17 -0.96
C PRO A 188 -4.46 9.21 -2.27
N ASP A 189 -3.84 10.34 -2.62
CA ASP A 189 -3.01 10.53 -3.80
C ASP A 189 -1.81 9.56 -3.85
N GLU A 190 -1.07 9.43 -2.74
CA GLU A 190 0.00 8.43 -2.63
C GLU A 190 -0.53 7.00 -2.77
N GLN A 191 -1.73 6.72 -2.23
CA GLN A 191 -2.37 5.40 -2.32
C GLN A 191 -2.77 5.07 -3.76
N VAL A 192 -3.35 6.02 -4.51
CA VAL A 192 -3.65 5.86 -5.94
C VAL A 192 -2.35 5.65 -6.73
N GLY A 193 -1.30 6.41 -6.43
CA GLY A 193 0.03 6.22 -7.02
C GLY A 193 0.62 4.83 -6.76
N LEU A 194 0.43 4.29 -5.55
CA LEU A 194 0.83 2.92 -5.21
C LEU A 194 0.02 1.89 -6.02
N MET A 195 -1.30 2.06 -6.12
CA MET A 195 -2.18 1.17 -6.90
C MET A 195 -1.85 1.19 -8.38
N LYS A 196 -1.56 2.36 -8.95
CA LYS A 196 -1.09 2.50 -10.33
C LYS A 196 0.20 1.70 -10.57
N ARG A 197 1.19 1.82 -9.68
CA ARG A 197 2.43 1.04 -9.77
C ARG A 197 2.19 -0.46 -9.64
N LEU A 198 1.29 -0.88 -8.75
CA LEU A 198 0.89 -2.28 -8.61
C LEU A 198 0.22 -2.80 -9.90
N TYR A 199 -0.69 -2.03 -10.47
CA TYR A 199 -1.37 -2.39 -11.72
C TYR A 199 -0.38 -2.67 -12.87
N HIS A 200 0.65 -1.83 -12.99
CA HIS A 200 1.67 -1.93 -14.03
C HIS A 200 2.88 -2.82 -13.67
N ASP A 201 2.83 -3.60 -12.59
CA ASP A 201 3.94 -4.44 -12.09
C ASP A 201 5.25 -3.66 -11.84
N GLN A 202 5.13 -2.40 -11.40
CA GLN A 202 6.25 -1.46 -11.18
C GLN A 202 6.69 -1.34 -9.72
N LEU A 203 6.06 -2.09 -8.80
CA LEU A 203 6.52 -2.13 -7.41
C LEU A 203 7.74 -3.06 -7.28
N PRO A 204 8.63 -2.81 -6.30
CA PRO A 204 9.83 -3.62 -6.08
C PRO A 204 9.50 -4.94 -5.38
N PHE A 205 8.53 -5.68 -5.93
CA PHE A 205 8.12 -7.02 -5.54
C PHE A 205 8.16 -7.93 -6.77
N SER A 206 8.30 -9.22 -6.55
CA SER A 206 8.24 -10.20 -7.64
C SER A 206 6.91 -10.09 -8.40
N THR A 207 6.94 -10.35 -9.70
CA THR A 207 5.72 -10.41 -10.52
C THR A 207 4.71 -11.42 -9.96
N ARG A 208 5.22 -12.51 -9.34
CA ARG A 208 4.38 -13.50 -8.67
C ARG A 208 3.59 -12.88 -7.52
N ALA A 209 4.25 -12.18 -6.59
CA ALA A 209 3.59 -11.54 -5.44
C ALA A 209 2.56 -10.50 -5.90
N GLN A 210 2.93 -9.65 -6.87
CA GLN A 210 2.04 -8.63 -7.41
C GLN A 210 0.80 -9.26 -8.09
N ARG A 211 0.98 -10.35 -8.87
CA ARG A 211 -0.13 -11.04 -9.52
C ARG A 211 -1.10 -11.67 -8.52
N ILE A 212 -0.58 -12.33 -7.46
CA ILE A 212 -1.42 -12.94 -6.43
C ILE A 212 -2.25 -11.87 -5.73
N VAL A 213 -1.63 -10.77 -5.31
CA VAL A 213 -2.35 -9.69 -4.63
C VAL A 213 -3.40 -9.05 -5.54
N LYS A 214 -3.08 -8.79 -6.80
CA LYS A 214 -4.08 -8.30 -7.78
C LYS A 214 -5.26 -9.28 -7.92
N GLY A 215 -4.99 -10.59 -7.94
CA GLY A 215 -6.03 -11.63 -7.96
C GLY A 215 -6.95 -11.57 -6.74
N MET A 216 -6.39 -11.44 -5.54
CA MET A 216 -7.18 -11.28 -4.31
C MET A 216 -8.03 -10.00 -4.29
N MET A 217 -7.61 -8.94 -4.98
CA MET A 217 -8.35 -7.68 -5.08
C MET A 217 -9.57 -7.77 -6.01
N LEU A 218 -9.56 -8.65 -7.00
CA LEU A 218 -10.68 -8.79 -7.96
C LEU A 218 -11.96 -9.32 -7.33
N GLN A 219 -11.88 -10.12 -6.28
CA GLN A 219 -12.99 -10.62 -5.46
C GLN A 219 -14.24 -11.01 -6.29
N GLU A 220 -14.10 -12.00 -7.14
CA GLU A 220 -15.24 -12.65 -7.82
C GLU A 220 -16.03 -13.56 -6.88
#